data_5aefc671a01610646354ee50ebdfbf70
#
_entry.id   5aefc671a01610646354ee50ebdfbf70
#
_cell.length_a   1.000
_cell.length_b   1.000
_cell.length_c   1.000
_cell.angle_alpha   90.00
_cell.angle_beta   90.00
_cell.angle_gamma   90.00
#
_symmetry.space_group_name_H-M   'P 1'
#
loop_
_entity.id
_entity.type
_entity.pdbx_description
1 polymer ?
#
loop_
_entity_poly.entity_id
_entity_poly.type
_entity_poly.pdbx_seq_one_letter_code
_entity_poly.pdbx_strand_id
1 'polypeptide(L)'
;MGALLAGAGLVASRALADEGMWTFDNFPIQTVNDKYGTRIDQAWLDRVRNAAVRIQGCSASFVSDQGLILTNWHCVVGCAQELSSPEQDYVKNGFMTANREEEKRCPGQTAEVLVDIVDVTDRVLASGAGLEGAAFNAARTAETNAIQTEACAGDPKFNCQVISFYRGGRYAMYKF
;
A
#
# COMPACT_ATOMS: atom_id res chain seq x y z
N MET A 1 -55.92 33.17 -18.55
CA MET A 1 -55.16 31.94 -18.78
C MET A 1 -53.79 32.11 -18.18
N GLY A 2 -53.60 31.61 -16.97
CA GLY A 2 -52.30 31.68 -16.25
C GLY A 2 -51.61 30.33 -16.33
N ALA A 3 -50.39 30.30 -16.88
CA ALA A 3 -49.55 29.11 -16.95
C ALA A 3 -48.76 28.98 -15.63
N LEU A 4 -49.03 27.91 -14.88
CA LEU A 4 -48.19 27.49 -13.76
C LEU A 4 -46.94 26.80 -14.29
N LEU A 5 -45.79 27.40 -14.12
CA LEU A 5 -44.48 26.77 -14.30
C LEU A 5 -44.18 25.91 -13.06
N ALA A 6 -44.32 24.61 -13.18
CA ALA A 6 -43.87 23.65 -12.18
C ALA A 6 -42.32 23.54 -12.26
N GLY A 7 -41.63 24.18 -11.31
CA GLY A 7 -40.20 24.03 -11.15
C GLY A 7 -39.85 22.64 -10.60
N ALA A 8 -39.28 21.76 -11.43
CA ALA A 8 -38.67 20.51 -10.98
C ALA A 8 -37.41 20.84 -10.20
N GLY A 9 -37.49 20.82 -8.87
CA GLY A 9 -36.30 20.90 -8.01
C GLY A 9 -35.45 19.68 -8.19
N LEU A 10 -34.27 19.85 -8.78
CA LEU A 10 -33.20 18.85 -8.76
C LEU A 10 -32.76 18.67 -7.29
N VAL A 11 -33.24 17.59 -6.68
CA VAL A 11 -32.69 17.14 -5.39
C VAL A 11 -31.27 16.56 -5.71
N ALA A 12 -30.26 17.39 -5.52
CA ALA A 12 -28.89 16.89 -5.54
C ALA A 12 -28.73 15.91 -4.37
N SER A 13 -28.71 14.61 -4.66
CA SER A 13 -28.32 13.60 -3.68
C SER A 13 -26.90 13.92 -3.25
N ARG A 14 -26.72 14.27 -1.98
CA ARG A 14 -25.39 14.40 -1.38
C ARG A 14 -24.75 13.02 -1.44
N ALA A 15 -23.71 12.87 -2.24
CA ALA A 15 -22.81 11.71 -2.13
C ALA A 15 -22.13 11.82 -0.77
N LEU A 16 -22.62 11.10 0.23
CA LEU A 16 -21.93 10.90 1.49
C LEU A 16 -20.81 9.93 1.21
N ALA A 17 -19.57 10.41 1.29
CA ALA A 17 -18.42 9.53 1.25
C ALA A 17 -18.45 8.59 2.48
N ASP A 18 -18.16 7.32 2.27
CA ASP A 18 -17.98 6.41 3.40
C ASP A 18 -16.71 6.76 4.15
N GLU A 19 -16.80 6.77 5.47
CA GLU A 19 -15.65 6.95 6.34
C GLU A 19 -14.90 5.63 6.48
N GLY A 20 -13.58 5.72 6.53
CA GLY A 20 -12.69 4.60 6.80
C GLY A 20 -11.57 4.48 5.77
N MET A 21 -10.51 3.83 6.23
CA MET A 21 -9.40 3.39 5.41
C MET A 21 -9.26 1.88 5.59
N TRP A 22 -9.63 1.14 4.56
CA TRP A 22 -9.69 -0.31 4.60
C TRP A 22 -8.39 -0.94 4.14
N THR A 23 -7.90 -1.91 4.88
CA THR A 23 -6.78 -2.75 4.47
C THR A 23 -7.27 -3.93 3.63
N PHE A 24 -6.41 -4.55 2.82
CA PHE A 24 -6.79 -5.66 1.93
C PHE A 24 -7.37 -6.87 2.68
N ASP A 25 -6.94 -7.10 3.90
CA ASP A 25 -7.40 -8.18 4.78
C ASP A 25 -8.68 -7.84 5.57
N ASN A 26 -9.12 -6.59 5.53
CA ASN A 26 -10.30 -6.13 6.25
C ASN A 26 -11.20 -5.24 5.36
N PHE A 27 -11.25 -5.53 4.08
CA PHE A 27 -12.11 -4.80 3.14
C PHE A 27 -13.57 -5.27 3.29
N PRO A 28 -14.55 -4.37 3.48
CA PRO A 28 -15.95 -4.73 3.73
C PRO A 28 -16.67 -5.08 2.41
N ILE A 29 -16.30 -6.20 1.80
CA ILE A 29 -16.77 -6.64 0.47
C ILE A 29 -18.30 -6.57 0.34
N GLN A 30 -19.03 -7.16 1.30
CA GLN A 30 -20.48 -7.22 1.24
C GLN A 30 -21.10 -5.81 1.28
N THR A 31 -20.67 -4.99 2.22
CA THR A 31 -21.18 -3.61 2.37
C THR A 31 -20.96 -2.77 1.12
N VAL A 32 -19.77 -2.88 0.52
CA VAL A 32 -19.44 -2.12 -0.71
C VAL A 32 -20.25 -2.62 -1.89
N ASN A 33 -20.36 -3.94 -2.06
CA ASN A 33 -21.13 -4.53 -3.15
C ASN A 33 -22.61 -4.15 -3.06
N ASP A 34 -23.22 -4.23 -1.89
CA ASP A 34 -24.63 -3.91 -1.68
C ASP A 34 -24.89 -2.41 -1.89
N LYS A 35 -24.01 -1.55 -1.39
CA LYS A 35 -24.21 -0.09 -1.45
C LYS A 35 -23.96 0.49 -2.84
N TYR A 36 -22.96 -0.02 -3.56
CA TYR A 36 -22.53 0.56 -4.83
C TYR A 36 -22.84 -0.31 -6.05
N GLY A 37 -23.47 -1.47 -5.86
CA GLY A 37 -23.79 -2.40 -6.95
C GLY A 37 -22.55 -2.99 -7.64
N THR A 38 -21.43 -3.08 -6.91
CA THR A 38 -20.18 -3.65 -7.41
C THR A 38 -20.16 -5.18 -7.29
N ARG A 39 -19.14 -5.81 -7.84
CA ARG A 39 -18.92 -7.26 -7.76
C ARG A 39 -17.49 -7.55 -7.31
N ILE A 40 -17.08 -6.88 -6.25
CA ILE A 40 -15.76 -7.10 -5.64
C ILE A 40 -15.80 -8.45 -4.94
N ASP A 41 -14.80 -9.28 -5.18
CA ASP A 41 -14.53 -10.55 -4.50
C ASP A 41 -13.09 -10.60 -4.00
N GLN A 42 -12.73 -11.68 -3.29
CA GLN A 42 -11.39 -11.86 -2.78
C GLN A 42 -10.35 -11.92 -3.91
N ALA A 43 -10.69 -12.56 -5.03
CA ALA A 43 -9.79 -12.64 -6.18
C ALA A 43 -9.50 -11.27 -6.80
N TRP A 44 -10.47 -10.37 -6.79
CA TRP A 44 -10.26 -8.98 -7.21
C TRP A 44 -9.33 -8.23 -6.25
N LEU A 45 -9.54 -8.38 -4.93
CA LEU A 45 -8.68 -7.77 -3.91
C LEU A 45 -7.24 -8.28 -4.02
N ASP A 46 -7.06 -9.58 -4.22
CA ASP A 46 -5.73 -10.19 -4.39
C ASP A 46 -5.03 -9.67 -5.64
N ARG A 47 -5.74 -9.50 -6.75
CA ARG A 47 -5.17 -8.89 -7.97
C ARG A 47 -4.72 -7.46 -7.73
N VAL A 48 -5.55 -6.64 -7.07
CA VAL A 48 -5.21 -5.24 -6.75
C VAL A 48 -4.02 -5.18 -5.79
N ARG A 49 -4.01 -6.01 -4.75
CA ARG A 49 -2.90 -6.11 -3.80
C ARG A 49 -1.59 -6.49 -4.49
N ASN A 50 -1.63 -7.49 -5.36
CA ASN A 50 -0.44 -7.97 -6.08
C ASN A 50 0.04 -6.98 -7.16
N ALA A 51 -0.85 -6.12 -7.66
CA ALA A 51 -0.48 -5.04 -8.57
C ALA A 51 0.04 -3.80 -7.85
N ALA A 52 -0.34 -3.60 -6.58
CA ALA A 52 0.14 -2.47 -5.78
C ALA A 52 1.60 -2.67 -5.37
N VAL A 53 2.42 -1.68 -5.66
CA VAL A 53 3.87 -1.72 -5.41
C VAL A 53 4.24 -0.58 -4.48
N ARG A 54 5.06 -0.86 -3.49
CA ARG A 54 5.76 0.12 -2.69
C ARG A 54 7.18 0.29 -3.25
N ILE A 55 7.51 1.49 -3.67
CA ILE A 55 8.89 1.90 -3.93
C ILE A 55 9.32 2.87 -2.83
N GLN A 56 10.61 3.09 -2.69
CA GLN A 56 11.15 3.87 -1.57
C GLN A 56 10.46 5.23 -1.43
N GLY A 57 9.63 5.38 -0.38
CA GLY A 57 8.88 6.61 -0.08
C GLY A 57 7.65 6.88 -0.96
N CYS A 58 7.28 5.97 -1.86
CA CYS A 58 6.21 6.16 -2.84
C CYS A 58 5.36 4.93 -3.09
N SER A 59 4.18 5.17 -3.64
CA SER A 59 3.31 4.12 -4.18
C SER A 59 3.50 4.01 -5.70
N ALA A 60 3.35 2.80 -6.21
CA ALA A 60 3.44 2.46 -7.61
C ALA A 60 2.47 1.31 -7.95
N SER A 61 2.37 0.95 -9.21
CA SER A 61 1.56 -0.18 -9.66
C SER A 61 2.22 -0.92 -10.81
N PHE A 62 2.17 -2.25 -10.79
CA PHE A 62 2.41 -3.02 -12.00
C PHE A 62 1.30 -2.78 -13.01
N VAL A 63 1.68 -2.50 -14.25
CA VAL A 63 0.75 -2.26 -15.38
C VAL A 63 1.00 -3.21 -16.55
N SER A 64 1.89 -4.18 -16.37
CA SER A 64 2.10 -5.30 -17.28
C SER A 64 2.52 -6.56 -16.52
N ASP A 65 2.36 -7.71 -17.15
CA ASP A 65 2.85 -9.02 -16.70
C ASP A 65 4.39 -9.17 -16.81
N GLN A 66 5.05 -8.20 -17.44
CA GLN A 66 6.50 -8.18 -17.63
C GLN A 66 7.22 -7.23 -16.66
N GLY A 67 6.54 -6.73 -15.64
CA GLY A 67 7.14 -5.92 -14.59
C GLY A 67 7.23 -4.43 -14.89
N LEU A 68 6.47 -3.90 -15.88
CA LEU A 68 6.37 -2.45 -16.07
C LEU A 68 5.63 -1.81 -14.89
N ILE A 69 6.27 -0.83 -14.27
CA ILE A 69 5.76 -0.12 -13.09
C ILE A 69 5.39 1.32 -13.45
N LEU A 70 4.17 1.71 -13.10
CA LEU A 70 3.70 3.09 -13.18
C LEU A 70 3.82 3.76 -11.81
N THR A 71 4.44 4.94 -11.77
CA THR A 71 4.57 5.76 -10.56
C THR A 71 4.64 7.25 -10.91
N ASN A 72 4.80 8.11 -9.90
CA ASN A 72 4.94 9.55 -10.09
C ASN A 72 6.39 9.93 -10.40
N TRP A 73 6.58 11.00 -11.19
CA TRP A 73 7.89 11.50 -11.54
C TRP A 73 8.75 11.84 -10.32
N HIS A 74 8.19 12.48 -9.30
CA HIS A 74 8.93 12.84 -8.09
C HIS A 74 9.47 11.63 -7.32
N CYS A 75 8.96 10.43 -7.56
CA CYS A 75 9.44 9.19 -6.94
C CYS A 75 10.73 8.67 -7.60
N VAL A 76 10.99 9.06 -8.83
CA VAL A 76 12.12 8.56 -9.65
C VAL A 76 13.09 9.68 -10.11
N VAL A 77 12.77 10.94 -9.84
CA VAL A 77 13.62 12.06 -10.26
C VAL A 77 15.04 11.99 -9.69
N GLY A 78 15.20 11.50 -8.45
CA GLY A 78 16.52 11.29 -7.86
C GLY A 78 17.36 10.28 -8.65
N CYS A 79 16.76 9.17 -9.06
CA CYS A 79 17.41 8.20 -9.95
C CYS A 79 17.80 8.83 -11.30
N ALA A 80 16.87 9.58 -11.91
CA ALA A 80 17.16 10.26 -13.16
C ALA A 80 18.34 11.23 -13.01
N GLN A 81 18.44 11.92 -11.88
CA GLN A 81 19.56 12.82 -11.57
C GLN A 81 20.87 12.06 -11.40
N GLU A 82 20.89 10.95 -10.64
CA GLU A 82 22.09 10.13 -10.44
C GLU A 82 22.62 9.51 -11.73
N LEU A 83 21.74 9.18 -12.66
CA LEU A 83 22.09 8.59 -13.95
C LEU A 83 22.43 9.63 -15.02
N SER A 84 22.23 10.91 -14.75
CA SER A 84 22.52 12.02 -15.68
C SER A 84 24.01 12.34 -15.72
N SER A 85 24.45 12.88 -16.88
CA SER A 85 25.78 13.46 -17.10
C SER A 85 25.65 14.81 -17.77
N PRO A 86 26.75 15.59 -17.88
CA PRO A 86 26.73 16.86 -18.61
C PRO A 86 26.27 16.73 -20.08
N GLU A 87 26.52 15.58 -20.69
CA GLU A 87 26.16 15.29 -22.09
C GLU A 87 24.73 14.72 -22.19
N GLN A 88 24.17 14.18 -21.10
CA GLN A 88 22.90 13.49 -21.12
C GLN A 88 22.08 13.75 -19.84
N ASP A 89 21.33 14.82 -19.84
CA ASP A 89 20.51 15.29 -18.73
C ASP A 89 19.10 14.64 -18.79
N TYR A 90 18.90 13.55 -18.04
CA TYR A 90 17.62 12.83 -17.99
C TYR A 90 16.54 13.58 -17.19
N VAL A 91 16.93 14.51 -16.31
CA VAL A 91 15.96 15.33 -15.58
C VAL A 91 15.30 16.33 -16.53
N LYS A 92 16.09 16.94 -17.41
CA LYS A 92 15.62 17.94 -18.36
C LYS A 92 14.99 17.32 -19.60
N ASN A 93 15.60 16.28 -20.16
CA ASN A 93 15.25 15.72 -21.45
C ASN A 93 14.34 14.49 -21.38
N GLY A 94 14.13 13.96 -20.17
CA GLY A 94 13.49 12.67 -19.95
C GLY A 94 14.41 11.50 -20.29
N PHE A 95 13.92 10.29 -19.98
CA PHE A 95 14.56 9.03 -20.32
C PHE A 95 13.53 8.12 -20.98
N MET A 96 13.83 7.64 -22.17
CA MET A 96 12.98 6.70 -22.89
C MET A 96 13.87 5.69 -23.61
N THR A 97 13.49 4.43 -23.58
CA THR A 97 14.17 3.33 -24.25
C THR A 97 13.24 2.61 -25.20
N ALA A 98 13.79 2.03 -26.26
CA ALA A 98 13.02 1.22 -27.20
C ALA A 98 12.91 -0.24 -26.76
N ASN A 99 13.82 -0.72 -25.93
CA ASN A 99 13.93 -2.11 -25.48
C ASN A 99 14.51 -2.18 -24.06
N ARG A 100 14.46 -3.37 -23.45
CA ARG A 100 14.93 -3.61 -22.07
C ARG A 100 16.44 -3.51 -21.88
N GLU A 101 17.19 -3.82 -22.90
CA GLU A 101 18.65 -3.78 -22.87
C GLU A 101 19.18 -2.37 -22.67
N GLU A 102 18.40 -1.38 -23.07
CA GLU A 102 18.72 0.04 -22.90
C GLU A 102 18.27 0.62 -21.56
N GLU A 103 17.44 -0.12 -20.80
CA GLU A 103 16.98 0.32 -19.49
C GLU A 103 18.15 0.47 -18.51
N LYS A 104 18.03 1.49 -17.65
CA LYS A 104 19.03 1.77 -16.63
C LYS A 104 18.50 1.48 -15.26
N ARG A 105 19.29 0.76 -14.47
CA ARG A 105 18.94 0.43 -13.10
C ARG A 105 19.16 1.63 -12.18
N CYS A 106 18.15 1.97 -11.39
CA CYS A 106 18.27 2.92 -10.29
C CYS A 106 19.05 2.32 -9.13
N PRO A 107 20.21 2.89 -8.74
CA PRO A 107 20.96 2.38 -7.60
C PRO A 107 20.13 2.40 -6.31
N GLY A 108 20.19 1.30 -5.56
CA GLY A 108 19.53 1.20 -4.24
C GLY A 108 18.00 1.22 -4.24
N GLN A 109 17.35 1.34 -5.40
CA GLN A 109 15.89 1.32 -5.46
C GLN A 109 15.34 -0.11 -5.47
N THR A 110 14.35 -0.36 -4.63
CA THR A 110 13.62 -1.63 -4.54
C THR A 110 12.15 -1.40 -4.82
N ALA A 111 11.49 -2.42 -5.38
CA ALA A 111 10.05 -2.50 -5.54
C ALA A 111 9.55 -3.65 -4.65
N GLU A 112 8.64 -3.35 -3.74
CA GLU A 112 8.11 -4.29 -2.77
C GLU A 112 6.63 -4.52 -3.04
N VAL A 113 6.21 -5.77 -3.04
CA VAL A 113 4.81 -6.21 -3.19
C VAL A 113 4.35 -6.85 -1.90
N LEU A 114 3.19 -6.46 -1.41
CA LEU A 114 2.59 -7.06 -0.22
C LEU A 114 2.08 -8.47 -0.56
N VAL A 115 2.81 -9.49 -0.12
CA VAL A 115 2.48 -10.89 -0.42
C VAL A 115 1.65 -11.55 0.66
N ASP A 116 1.78 -11.12 1.93
CA ASP A 116 1.04 -11.72 3.04
C ASP A 116 0.69 -10.72 4.14
N ILE A 117 -0.45 -10.93 4.82
CA ILE A 117 -0.91 -10.16 5.97
C ILE A 117 -1.39 -11.16 7.02
N VAL A 118 -0.74 -11.19 8.17
CA VAL A 118 -1.08 -12.09 9.29
C VAL A 118 -1.46 -11.27 10.52
N ASP A 119 -2.63 -11.53 11.10
CA ASP A 119 -3.00 -10.92 12.38
C ASP A 119 -2.15 -11.52 13.50
N VAL A 120 -1.46 -10.66 14.24
CA VAL A 120 -0.58 -11.03 15.35
C VAL A 120 -0.96 -10.32 16.64
N THR A 121 -2.19 -9.82 16.71
CA THR A 121 -2.70 -8.99 17.80
C THR A 121 -2.58 -9.71 19.15
N ASP A 122 -3.11 -10.93 19.24
CA ASP A 122 -3.13 -11.68 20.50
C ASP A 122 -1.71 -11.96 21.01
N ARG A 123 -0.80 -12.30 20.10
CA ARG A 123 0.60 -12.58 20.41
C ARG A 123 1.30 -11.34 20.97
N VAL A 124 1.13 -10.18 20.31
CA VAL A 124 1.73 -8.91 20.74
C VAL A 124 1.13 -8.42 22.06
N LEU A 125 -0.19 -8.54 22.24
CA LEU A 125 -0.85 -8.11 23.49
C LEU A 125 -0.47 -9.01 24.67
N ALA A 126 -0.36 -10.32 24.46
CA ALA A 126 0.05 -11.27 25.49
C ALA A 126 1.46 -10.98 26.04
N SER A 127 2.38 -10.51 25.21
CA SER A 127 3.74 -10.20 25.64
C SER A 127 3.83 -9.07 26.67
N GLY A 128 2.85 -8.16 26.69
CA GLY A 128 2.75 -7.05 27.64
C GLY A 128 1.82 -7.31 28.83
N ALA A 129 1.23 -8.50 28.93
CA ALA A 129 0.23 -8.78 29.97
C ALA A 129 0.79 -8.60 31.38
N GLY A 130 0.10 -7.82 32.19
CA GLY A 130 0.53 -7.52 33.57
C GLY A 130 1.71 -6.55 33.71
N LEU A 131 2.21 -6.00 32.60
CA LEU A 131 3.27 -5.01 32.61
C LEU A 131 2.71 -3.60 32.38
N GLU A 132 3.43 -2.59 32.86
CA GLU A 132 3.06 -1.18 32.71
C GLU A 132 4.28 -0.32 32.28
N GLY A 133 4.00 0.87 31.73
CA GLY A 133 5.00 1.88 31.41
C GLY A 133 6.10 1.38 30.46
N ALA A 134 7.36 1.58 30.87
CA ALA A 134 8.52 1.24 30.06
C ALA A 134 8.66 -0.29 29.84
N ALA A 135 8.34 -1.10 30.86
CA ALA A 135 8.42 -2.56 30.75
C ALA A 135 7.41 -3.11 29.73
N PHE A 136 6.18 -2.59 29.73
CA PHE A 136 5.15 -2.91 28.74
C PHE A 136 5.63 -2.58 27.32
N ASN A 137 6.16 -1.39 27.10
CA ASN A 137 6.65 -0.97 25.78
C ASN A 137 7.85 -1.83 25.32
N ALA A 138 8.77 -2.16 26.21
CA ALA A 138 9.93 -2.99 25.89
C ALA A 138 9.52 -4.41 25.50
N ALA A 139 8.59 -5.04 26.22
CA ALA A 139 8.09 -6.37 25.91
C ALA A 139 7.41 -6.42 24.53
N ARG A 140 6.54 -5.45 24.23
CA ARG A 140 5.89 -5.35 22.92
C ARG A 140 6.87 -5.13 21.78
N THR A 141 7.87 -4.27 21.99
CA THR A 141 8.91 -4.04 20.96
C THR A 141 9.72 -5.32 20.71
N ALA A 142 10.11 -6.02 21.78
CA ALA A 142 10.83 -7.29 21.65
C ALA A 142 9.99 -8.33 20.87
N GLU A 143 8.71 -8.46 21.19
CA GLU A 143 7.83 -9.41 20.52
C GLU A 143 7.57 -9.05 19.06
N THR A 144 7.33 -7.77 18.73
CA THR A 144 7.18 -7.36 17.32
C THR A 144 8.43 -7.64 16.51
N ASN A 145 9.63 -7.42 17.07
CA ASN A 145 10.90 -7.75 16.41
C ASN A 145 11.08 -9.27 16.22
N ALA A 146 10.68 -10.07 17.20
CA ALA A 146 10.72 -11.53 17.10
C ALA A 146 9.80 -12.03 15.98
N ILE A 147 8.56 -11.54 15.92
CA ILE A 147 7.60 -11.86 14.85
C ILE A 147 8.16 -11.51 13.46
N GLN A 148 8.73 -10.32 13.31
CA GLN A 148 9.32 -9.88 12.03
C GLN A 148 10.49 -10.78 11.61
N THR A 149 11.35 -11.13 12.57
CA THR A 149 12.49 -12.02 12.33
C THR A 149 12.04 -13.41 11.91
N GLU A 150 11.08 -14.00 12.63
CA GLU A 150 10.52 -15.31 12.34
C GLU A 150 9.84 -15.36 10.97
N ALA A 151 9.01 -14.34 10.66
CA ALA A 151 8.24 -14.30 9.42
C ALA A 151 9.11 -14.19 8.16
N CYS A 152 10.27 -13.57 8.27
CA CYS A 152 11.25 -13.44 7.18
C CYS A 152 12.44 -14.40 7.31
N ALA A 153 12.44 -15.31 8.30
CA ALA A 153 13.53 -16.26 8.49
C ALA A 153 13.71 -17.12 7.24
N GLY A 154 14.94 -17.16 6.75
CA GLY A 154 15.32 -18.05 5.64
C GLY A 154 15.25 -17.46 4.24
N ASP A 155 14.66 -16.29 4.02
CA ASP A 155 14.70 -15.63 2.71
C ASP A 155 14.95 -14.10 2.82
N PRO A 156 16.16 -13.65 2.48
CA PRO A 156 16.54 -12.23 2.57
C PRO A 156 15.83 -11.34 1.53
N LYS A 157 15.06 -11.93 0.61
CA LYS A 157 14.27 -11.15 -0.37
C LYS A 157 13.04 -10.53 0.24
N PHE A 158 12.55 -11.05 1.37
CA PHE A 158 11.38 -10.53 2.03
C PHE A 158 11.71 -9.48 3.07
N ASN A 159 10.80 -8.52 3.20
CA ASN A 159 10.79 -7.51 4.24
C ASN A 159 9.52 -7.70 5.10
N CYS A 160 9.68 -8.00 6.38
CA CYS A 160 8.57 -8.24 7.30
C CYS A 160 8.44 -7.11 8.30
N GLN A 161 7.25 -6.57 8.45
CA GLN A 161 6.96 -5.47 9.33
C GLN A 161 5.70 -5.72 10.15
N VAL A 162 5.74 -5.53 11.46
CA VAL A 162 4.53 -5.51 12.30
C VAL A 162 4.00 -4.09 12.38
N ILE A 163 2.78 -3.89 11.90
CA ILE A 163 2.10 -2.60 11.87
C ILE A 163 1.05 -2.56 12.98
N SER A 164 1.06 -1.47 13.75
CA SER A 164 0.07 -1.20 14.79
C SER A 164 -1.08 -0.36 14.24
N PHE A 165 -2.30 -0.79 14.47
CA PHE A 165 -3.54 -0.07 14.13
C PHE A 165 -4.28 0.34 15.39
N TYR A 166 -5.12 1.36 15.27
CA TYR A 166 -6.03 1.81 16.34
C TYR A 166 -5.31 2.07 17.67
N ARG A 167 -4.12 2.71 17.61
CA ARG A 167 -3.28 3.00 18.78
C ARG A 167 -2.89 1.75 19.60
N GLY A 168 -2.70 0.63 18.93
CA GLY A 168 -2.33 -0.64 19.58
C GLY A 168 -3.51 -1.57 19.85
N GLY A 169 -4.69 -1.29 19.31
CA GLY A 169 -5.84 -2.18 19.39
C GLY A 169 -5.76 -3.38 18.45
N ARG A 170 -4.90 -3.31 17.42
CA ARG A 170 -4.66 -4.40 16.47
C ARG A 170 -3.22 -4.36 15.97
N TYR A 171 -2.65 -5.53 15.72
CA TYR A 171 -1.33 -5.70 15.11
C TYR A 171 -1.41 -6.68 13.96
N ALA A 172 -0.83 -6.29 12.82
CA ALA A 172 -0.72 -7.18 11.67
C ALA A 172 0.73 -7.23 11.18
N MET A 173 1.25 -8.42 10.93
CA MET A 173 2.53 -8.65 10.28
C MET A 173 2.33 -8.62 8.77
N TYR A 174 3.02 -7.72 8.11
CA TYR A 174 3.04 -7.52 6.67
C TYR A 174 4.33 -8.08 6.11
N LYS A 175 4.22 -8.94 5.10
CA LYS A 175 5.35 -9.51 4.37
C LYS A 175 5.37 -8.95 2.95
N PHE A 176 6.46 -8.31 2.60
CA PHE A 176 6.70 -7.72 1.30
C PHE A 176 7.77 -8.49 0.53
#